data_ddd1a12cbe92cfa9f4905837e7cbfb66
#
_entry.id   ddd1a12cbe92cfa9f4905837e7cbfb66
#
_cell.length_a   1.000
_cell.length_b   1.000
_cell.length_c   1.000
_cell.angle_alpha   90.00
_cell.angle_beta   90.00
_cell.angle_gamma   90.00
#
_symmetry.space_group_name_H-M   'P 1'
#
loop_
_entity.id
_entity.type
_entity.pdbx_description
1 polymer ?
#
loop_
_entity_poly.entity_id
_entity_poly.type
_entity_poly.pdbx_seq_one_letter_code
_entity_poly.pdbx_strand_id
1 'polypeptide(L)'
;GFANGVGMAMAEAFLAAHFNRPGHTIVDHYTYAIVSDGDLMEGVAAEAASLAGHLGLGKVIYLYDQNHISLAGTTGISYSEDVPERFVAYGWQVQEIDGLDPDAVRDALRKAQADTTRPSLICCRTVIGFGSPKANTFGVHGSPLGAEAVKETKAALGWPVDRDFYVPKAALDHFREAVAKGAKAEAEWQAAFDAYAKEFPEEAAQFKIWQRGELPADWDADLPVWQPGAKPIATRKASGETIAKFFPRVANFIGGSADLNPSTNTGMKGAGDFESPDGTPDPTQQQGLLGGPWGYAGRNIHFGVREHAMGSAVNGMAAHGGVIPFGSTFLVFSDYMRPAVRLAALSRLKSTWVYTHDSIAVGEDGPTHEPVEQTMSLRLIPWLTVIRPADANETVDAWRATLTSPTSVALILTRQDLPILDRGDARGALWQGAYILREPNGGLDVVLIGTGSEVALCVGAAEILAEHGVRARVVSMPSWELFDVQPDDYRRSVLGPVGTPRVSVEAGVTTGWCKYTGELGAQIGIDRYGASGPGGEVLQHFGFTNERVAATALRLLGQEELAHQINPAPDEGETAGEPAKGGEGHS
;
A
#
# COMPACT_ATOMS: atom_id res chain seq x y z
N GLY A 1 -8.57 11.93 -1.31
CA GLY A 1 -8.15 13.16 -2.00
C GLY A 1 -7.16 13.96 -1.19
N PHE A 2 -7.55 14.41 0.02
CA PHE A 2 -6.71 15.26 0.87
C PHE A 2 -5.27 14.74 1.03
N ALA A 3 -5.13 13.52 1.51
CA ALA A 3 -3.82 12.91 1.77
C ALA A 3 -3.03 12.56 0.49
N ASN A 4 -3.71 12.32 -0.63
CA ASN A 4 -3.02 12.11 -1.92
C ASN A 4 -2.31 13.41 -2.36
N GLY A 5 -2.93 14.57 -2.18
CA GLY A 5 -2.29 15.85 -2.46
C GLY A 5 -1.04 16.09 -1.60
N VAL A 6 -1.06 15.69 -0.33
CA VAL A 6 0.13 15.72 0.52
C VAL A 6 1.24 14.85 -0.07
N GLY A 7 0.93 13.63 -0.52
CA GLY A 7 1.89 12.75 -1.20
C GLY A 7 2.44 13.33 -2.50
N MET A 8 1.62 14.01 -3.29
CA MET A 8 2.10 14.72 -4.50
C MET A 8 3.11 15.80 -4.15
N ALA A 9 2.86 16.58 -3.11
CA ALA A 9 3.78 17.61 -2.66
C ALA A 9 5.09 17.02 -2.07
N MET A 10 5.02 15.86 -1.41
CA MET A 10 6.22 15.14 -0.96
C MET A 10 7.08 14.71 -2.15
N ALA A 11 6.47 14.20 -3.22
CA ALA A 11 7.19 13.84 -4.45
C ALA A 11 7.82 15.07 -5.11
N GLU A 12 7.10 16.18 -5.22
CA GLU A 12 7.64 17.45 -5.72
C GLU A 12 8.85 17.91 -4.91
N ALA A 13 8.72 17.96 -3.57
CA ALA A 13 9.79 18.42 -2.68
C ALA A 13 11.05 17.54 -2.81
N PHE A 14 10.87 16.22 -2.88
CA PHE A 14 11.98 15.28 -3.09
C PHE A 14 12.67 15.50 -4.45
N LEU A 15 11.89 15.58 -5.54
CA LEU A 15 12.44 15.80 -6.88
C LEU A 15 13.12 17.16 -7.00
N ALA A 16 12.55 18.22 -6.40
CA ALA A 16 13.15 19.55 -6.36
C ALA A 16 14.49 19.54 -5.61
N ALA A 17 14.56 18.90 -4.44
CA ALA A 17 15.79 18.76 -3.67
C ALA A 17 16.87 17.95 -4.41
N HIS A 18 16.45 16.99 -5.24
CA HIS A 18 17.36 16.13 -5.97
C HIS A 18 17.87 16.75 -7.27
N PHE A 19 17.01 17.45 -8.04
CA PHE A 19 17.34 17.91 -9.40
C PHE A 19 17.60 19.41 -9.51
N ASN A 20 17.05 20.27 -8.65
CA ASN A 20 17.32 21.70 -8.75
C ASN A 20 18.78 22.01 -8.39
N ARG A 21 19.39 22.92 -9.13
CA ARG A 21 20.76 23.38 -8.94
C ARG A 21 20.79 24.93 -8.94
N PRO A 22 21.81 25.59 -8.37
CA PRO A 22 21.94 27.03 -8.45
C PRO A 22 21.85 27.53 -9.89
N GLY A 23 20.88 28.39 -10.15
CA GLY A 23 20.62 28.94 -11.51
C GLY A 23 19.71 28.03 -12.39
N HIS A 24 19.35 26.85 -11.95
CA HIS A 24 18.49 25.89 -12.68
C HIS A 24 17.39 25.33 -11.81
N THR A 25 16.18 25.80 -11.99
CA THR A 25 14.97 25.30 -11.33
C THR A 25 14.20 24.44 -12.31
N ILE A 26 14.29 23.12 -12.13
CA ILE A 26 13.69 22.11 -13.04
C ILE A 26 12.35 21.60 -12.49
N VAL A 27 12.21 21.52 -11.15
CA VAL A 27 11.01 21.11 -10.46
C VAL A 27 10.58 22.24 -9.52
N ASP A 28 9.42 22.84 -9.81
CA ASP A 28 8.88 23.95 -9.02
C ASP A 28 7.39 24.11 -9.29
N HIS A 29 6.56 23.25 -8.70
CA HIS A 29 5.11 23.33 -8.86
C HIS A 29 4.38 23.14 -7.55
N TYR A 30 3.19 23.69 -7.49
CA TYR A 30 2.31 23.63 -6.33
C TYR A 30 1.32 22.49 -6.47
N THR A 31 0.85 21.97 -5.33
CA THR A 31 -0.28 21.07 -5.26
C THR A 31 -1.49 21.82 -4.73
N TYR A 32 -2.53 21.96 -5.56
CA TYR A 32 -3.79 22.58 -5.19
C TYR A 32 -4.87 21.52 -5.04
N ALA A 33 -5.74 21.68 -4.04
CA ALA A 33 -6.94 20.88 -3.91
C ALA A 33 -8.11 21.75 -3.41
N ILE A 34 -9.31 21.33 -3.79
CA ILE A 34 -10.55 21.81 -3.18
C ILE A 34 -11.01 20.71 -2.23
N VAL A 35 -11.26 21.05 -0.99
CA VAL A 35 -11.72 20.17 0.07
C VAL A 35 -13.00 20.74 0.69
N SER A 36 -13.85 19.88 1.25
CA SER A 36 -15.15 20.26 1.81
C SER A 36 -15.25 19.91 3.30
N ASP A 37 -16.35 20.28 3.93
CA ASP A 37 -16.65 19.91 5.33
C ASP A 37 -16.50 18.39 5.53
N GLY A 38 -17.06 17.58 4.64
CA GLY A 38 -16.97 16.11 4.71
C GLY A 38 -15.55 15.59 4.61
N ASP A 39 -14.73 16.15 3.71
CA ASP A 39 -13.33 15.75 3.58
C ASP A 39 -12.53 16.00 4.86
N LEU A 40 -12.82 17.09 5.57
CA LEU A 40 -12.12 17.46 6.79
C LEU A 40 -12.64 16.73 8.05
N MET A 41 -13.81 16.10 7.97
CA MET A 41 -14.32 15.17 8.99
C MET A 41 -13.58 13.82 8.95
N GLU A 42 -13.03 13.43 7.80
CA GLU A 42 -12.32 12.16 7.64
C GLU A 42 -11.06 12.10 8.51
N GLY A 43 -10.87 11.02 9.27
CA GLY A 43 -9.68 10.82 10.11
C GLY A 43 -8.38 10.90 9.32
N VAL A 44 -8.38 10.39 8.08
CA VAL A 44 -7.21 10.44 7.18
C VAL A 44 -6.80 11.89 6.83
N ALA A 45 -7.74 12.83 6.79
CA ALA A 45 -7.42 14.24 6.57
C ALA A 45 -6.66 14.83 7.77
N ALA A 46 -7.05 14.48 9.00
CA ALA A 46 -6.35 14.89 10.22
C ALA A 46 -4.92 14.32 10.28
N GLU A 47 -4.76 13.02 9.99
CA GLU A 47 -3.45 12.38 9.91
C GLU A 47 -2.53 13.07 8.89
N ALA A 48 -3.05 13.30 7.68
CA ALA A 48 -2.28 13.88 6.58
C ALA A 48 -1.98 15.39 6.79
N ALA A 49 -2.93 16.14 7.38
CA ALA A 49 -2.71 17.56 7.70
C ALA A 49 -1.62 17.73 8.76
N SER A 50 -1.64 16.90 9.80
CA SER A 50 -0.58 16.88 10.82
C SER A 50 0.79 16.54 10.21
N LEU A 51 0.85 15.54 9.32
CA LEU A 51 2.09 15.17 8.62
C LEU A 51 2.59 16.29 7.70
N ALA A 52 1.71 16.93 6.93
CA ALA A 52 2.09 18.01 6.02
C ALA A 52 2.62 19.23 6.76
N GLY A 53 2.04 19.58 7.90
CA GLY A 53 2.52 20.66 8.77
C GLY A 53 3.87 20.33 9.38
N HIS A 54 4.06 19.10 9.88
CA HIS A 54 5.34 18.61 10.41
C HIS A 54 6.45 18.69 9.36
N LEU A 55 6.17 18.25 8.15
CA LEU A 55 7.13 18.27 7.03
C LEU A 55 7.32 19.68 6.41
N GLY A 56 6.54 20.67 6.79
CA GLY A 56 6.66 22.04 6.26
C GLY A 56 6.41 22.15 4.75
N LEU A 57 5.45 21.40 4.20
CA LEU A 57 5.21 21.32 2.75
C LEU A 57 4.55 22.60 2.19
N GLY A 58 5.32 23.66 2.06
CA GLY A 58 4.82 25.00 1.72
C GLY A 58 4.18 25.15 0.33
N LYS A 59 4.31 24.15 -0.55
CA LYS A 59 3.64 24.14 -1.85
C LYS A 59 2.29 23.43 -1.87
N VAL A 60 1.78 23.00 -0.71
CA VAL A 60 0.40 22.51 -0.53
C VAL A 60 -0.51 23.69 -0.25
N ILE A 61 -1.47 23.94 -1.14
CA ILE A 61 -2.45 25.01 -1.01
C ILE A 61 -3.85 24.44 -1.21
N TYR A 62 -4.61 24.31 -0.12
CA TYR A 62 -5.95 23.76 -0.16
C TYR A 62 -7.00 24.84 0.05
N LEU A 63 -8.02 24.84 -0.80
CA LEU A 63 -9.19 25.69 -0.66
C LEU A 63 -10.29 24.86 0.00
N TYR A 64 -10.69 25.26 1.19
CA TYR A 64 -11.77 24.63 1.92
C TYR A 64 -13.11 25.30 1.57
N ASP A 65 -13.95 24.59 0.82
CA ASP A 65 -15.35 24.97 0.54
C ASP A 65 -16.17 24.83 1.82
N GLN A 66 -16.16 25.89 2.61
CA GLN A 66 -16.81 25.97 3.91
C GLN A 66 -18.28 26.41 3.73
N ASN A 67 -19.12 25.49 3.31
CA ASN A 67 -20.55 25.78 3.09
C ASN A 67 -21.46 25.33 4.23
N HIS A 68 -20.93 24.63 5.23
CA HIS A 68 -21.63 24.11 6.42
C HIS A 68 -22.78 23.15 6.13
N ILE A 69 -22.77 22.47 4.99
CA ILE A 69 -23.77 21.48 4.60
C ILE A 69 -23.09 20.16 4.25
N SER A 70 -23.61 19.08 4.79
CA SER A 70 -23.28 17.71 4.42
C SER A 70 -24.52 17.00 3.84
N LEU A 71 -24.37 15.73 3.48
CA LEU A 71 -25.47 14.93 2.91
C LEU A 71 -26.68 14.82 3.87
N ALA A 72 -26.43 14.72 5.17
CA ALA A 72 -27.48 14.52 6.18
C ALA A 72 -28.08 15.81 6.72
N GLY A 73 -27.49 16.97 6.46
CA GLY A 73 -27.97 18.24 6.99
C GLY A 73 -26.87 19.29 7.19
N THR A 74 -27.10 20.23 8.11
CA THR A 74 -26.09 21.22 8.48
C THR A 74 -24.97 20.58 9.30
N THR A 75 -23.73 21.05 9.13
CA THR A 75 -22.57 20.51 9.88
C THR A 75 -22.72 20.68 11.39
N GLY A 76 -23.45 21.71 11.86
CA GLY A 76 -23.65 21.96 13.29
C GLY A 76 -24.32 20.84 14.09
N ILE A 77 -24.88 19.80 13.43
CA ILE A 77 -25.43 18.61 14.10
C ILE A 77 -24.35 17.52 14.37
N SER A 78 -23.17 17.60 13.74
CA SER A 78 -22.14 16.55 13.83
C SER A 78 -20.71 17.07 13.80
N TYR A 79 -20.50 18.35 13.55
CA TYR A 79 -19.18 18.94 13.31
C TYR A 79 -19.13 20.37 13.86
N SER A 80 -18.68 20.52 15.10
CA SER A 80 -18.71 21.79 15.84
C SER A 80 -17.31 22.31 16.19
N GLU A 81 -16.27 21.68 15.68
CA GLU A 81 -14.89 22.11 15.93
C GLU A 81 -14.53 23.37 15.12
N ASP A 82 -13.56 24.13 15.64
CA ASP A 82 -12.95 25.24 14.93
C ASP A 82 -11.86 24.71 13.98
N VAL A 83 -12.24 24.55 12.72
CA VAL A 83 -11.32 24.02 11.67
C VAL A 83 -10.14 24.94 11.43
N PRO A 84 -10.29 26.27 11.28
CA PRO A 84 -9.17 27.21 11.21
C PRO A 84 -8.16 27.01 12.35
N GLU A 85 -8.58 26.99 13.59
CA GLU A 85 -7.69 26.82 14.73
C GLU A 85 -7.02 25.44 14.77
N ARG A 86 -7.76 24.38 14.40
CA ARG A 86 -7.18 23.03 14.28
C ARG A 86 -6.00 23.01 13.28
N PHE A 87 -6.15 23.63 12.12
CA PHE A 87 -5.10 23.70 11.11
C PHE A 87 -3.93 24.60 11.53
N VAL A 88 -4.20 25.69 12.24
CA VAL A 88 -3.13 26.48 12.89
C VAL A 88 -2.32 25.60 13.84
N ALA A 89 -2.99 24.76 14.65
CA ALA A 89 -2.31 23.83 15.57
C ALA A 89 -1.50 22.74 14.84
N TYR A 90 -1.87 22.37 13.61
CA TYR A 90 -1.06 21.51 12.75
C TYR A 90 0.14 22.22 12.10
N GLY A 91 0.30 23.53 12.29
CA GLY A 91 1.38 24.32 11.69
C GLY A 91 1.09 24.84 10.28
N TRP A 92 -0.17 24.87 9.85
CA TRP A 92 -0.57 25.43 8.56
C TRP A 92 -0.72 26.95 8.60
N GLN A 93 -0.49 27.60 7.47
CA GLN A 93 -0.96 28.96 7.22
C GLN A 93 -2.46 28.89 6.95
N VAL A 94 -3.26 29.66 7.70
CA VAL A 94 -4.72 29.65 7.55
C VAL A 94 -5.22 31.04 7.18
N GLN A 95 -6.15 31.10 6.24
CA GLN A 95 -6.82 32.31 5.80
C GLN A 95 -8.33 32.07 5.75
N GLU A 96 -9.14 33.05 6.14
CA GLU A 96 -10.59 33.02 6.04
C GLU A 96 -11.06 34.12 5.10
N ILE A 97 -11.87 33.75 4.10
CA ILE A 97 -12.32 34.67 3.03
C ILE A 97 -13.78 34.42 2.64
N ASP A 98 -14.39 35.40 1.98
CA ASP A 98 -15.60 35.17 1.21
C ASP A 98 -15.24 34.40 -0.08
N GLY A 99 -15.64 33.12 -0.15
CA GLY A 99 -15.40 32.25 -1.30
C GLY A 99 -16.23 32.61 -2.54
N LEU A 100 -17.19 33.51 -2.43
CA LEU A 100 -17.98 34.04 -3.56
C LEU A 100 -17.35 35.32 -4.15
N ASP A 101 -16.30 35.86 -3.54
CA ASP A 101 -15.53 36.98 -4.06
C ASP A 101 -14.26 36.48 -4.81
N PRO A 102 -14.22 36.54 -6.17
CA PRO A 102 -13.07 36.07 -6.94
C PRO A 102 -11.77 36.86 -6.66
N ASP A 103 -11.87 38.12 -6.25
CA ASP A 103 -10.68 38.92 -5.93
C ASP A 103 -10.09 38.49 -4.58
N ALA A 104 -10.92 38.24 -3.57
CA ALA A 104 -10.49 37.67 -2.30
C ALA A 104 -9.82 36.30 -2.47
N VAL A 105 -10.39 35.44 -3.30
CA VAL A 105 -9.78 34.11 -3.62
C VAL A 105 -8.41 34.29 -4.28
N ARG A 106 -8.30 35.19 -5.25
CA ARG A 106 -7.02 35.47 -5.95
C ARG A 106 -5.94 35.98 -5.01
N ASP A 107 -6.29 36.90 -4.14
CA ASP A 107 -5.33 37.50 -3.21
C ASP A 107 -4.91 36.49 -2.12
N ALA A 108 -5.83 35.63 -1.65
CA ALA A 108 -5.51 34.56 -0.73
C ALA A 108 -4.57 33.53 -1.36
N LEU A 109 -4.77 33.16 -2.62
CA LEU A 109 -3.87 32.26 -3.34
C LEU A 109 -2.46 32.87 -3.47
N ARG A 110 -2.35 34.17 -3.82
CA ARG A 110 -1.05 34.86 -3.88
C ARG A 110 -0.32 34.88 -2.53
N LYS A 111 -1.08 35.12 -1.45
CA LYS A 111 -0.54 35.11 -0.10
C LYS A 111 -0.10 33.70 0.32
N ALA A 112 -0.84 32.66 -0.05
CA ALA A 112 -0.45 31.28 0.18
C ALA A 112 0.83 30.90 -0.61
N GLN A 113 0.92 31.30 -1.87
CA GLN A 113 2.13 31.08 -2.69
C GLN A 113 3.38 31.79 -2.16
N ALA A 114 3.21 32.88 -1.41
CA ALA A 114 4.33 33.62 -0.81
C ALA A 114 4.89 32.95 0.46
N ASP A 115 4.16 32.04 1.10
CA ASP A 115 4.62 31.27 2.25
C ASP A 115 5.07 29.88 1.78
N THR A 116 6.35 29.69 1.58
CA THR A 116 6.94 28.44 1.11
C THR A 116 7.39 27.51 2.24
N THR A 117 7.14 27.90 3.50
CA THR A 117 7.61 27.15 4.69
C THR A 117 6.52 26.30 5.35
N ARG A 118 5.25 26.56 5.04
CA ARG A 118 4.10 25.90 5.64
C ARG A 118 3.01 25.63 4.60
N PRO A 119 2.31 24.49 4.71
CA PRO A 119 1.11 24.28 3.89
C PRO A 119 0.03 25.32 4.21
N SER A 120 -0.82 25.61 3.25
CA SER A 120 -1.86 26.64 3.37
C SER A 120 -3.26 26.07 3.26
N LEU A 121 -4.15 26.47 4.18
CA LEU A 121 -5.59 26.24 4.10
C LEU A 121 -6.30 27.61 3.92
N ILE A 122 -7.05 27.75 2.84
CA ILE A 122 -7.88 28.93 2.57
C ILE A 122 -9.33 28.54 2.82
N CYS A 123 -9.90 28.96 3.96
CA CYS A 123 -11.29 28.72 4.33
C CYS A 123 -12.18 29.67 3.52
N CYS A 124 -12.78 29.14 2.49
CA CYS A 124 -13.66 29.87 1.57
C CYS A 124 -15.10 29.73 2.03
N ARG A 125 -15.68 30.75 2.64
CA ARG A 125 -17.10 30.73 2.99
C ARG A 125 -17.94 30.78 1.72
N THR A 126 -18.70 29.73 1.46
CA THR A 126 -19.54 29.59 0.27
C THR A 126 -20.98 29.22 0.63
N VAL A 127 -21.79 29.07 -0.40
CA VAL A 127 -23.21 28.62 -0.28
C VAL A 127 -23.42 27.49 -1.28
N ILE A 128 -23.70 26.28 -0.77
CA ILE A 128 -24.01 25.14 -1.64
C ILE A 128 -25.26 25.44 -2.48
N GLY A 129 -25.22 25.13 -3.79
CA GLY A 129 -26.32 25.38 -4.71
C GLY A 129 -26.63 26.87 -4.90
N PHE A 130 -25.65 27.76 -4.81
CA PHE A 130 -25.77 29.21 -4.98
C PHE A 130 -26.61 29.57 -6.19
N GLY A 131 -27.59 30.49 -5.99
CA GLY A 131 -28.51 30.90 -7.04
C GLY A 131 -29.71 29.96 -7.27
N SER A 132 -29.73 28.78 -6.68
CA SER A 132 -30.83 27.83 -6.82
C SER A 132 -31.95 28.08 -5.77
N PRO A 133 -33.21 27.67 -6.05
CA PRO A 133 -34.27 27.75 -5.06
C PRO A 133 -34.06 26.85 -3.84
N LYS A 134 -33.10 25.92 -3.91
CA LYS A 134 -32.70 25.03 -2.81
C LYS A 134 -31.36 25.41 -2.21
N ALA A 135 -30.83 26.61 -2.50
CA ALA A 135 -29.55 27.06 -1.97
C ALA A 135 -29.46 26.92 -0.44
N ASN A 136 -28.27 26.62 0.07
CA ASN A 136 -28.01 26.43 1.49
C ASN A 136 -28.84 25.33 2.16
N THR A 137 -29.21 24.29 1.42
CA THR A 137 -29.90 23.10 1.96
C THR A 137 -29.18 21.81 1.56
N PHE A 138 -29.34 20.78 2.39
CA PHE A 138 -28.80 19.44 2.07
C PHE A 138 -29.46 18.81 0.83
N GLY A 139 -30.62 19.31 0.40
CA GLY A 139 -31.33 18.84 -0.79
C GLY A 139 -30.62 19.06 -2.12
N VAL A 140 -29.48 19.80 -2.14
CA VAL A 140 -28.60 19.95 -3.33
C VAL A 140 -27.29 19.23 -3.21
N HIS A 141 -26.99 18.59 -2.08
CA HIS A 141 -25.70 17.93 -1.85
C HIS A 141 -25.55 16.67 -2.66
N GLY A 142 -26.22 16.03 -3.24
CA GLY A 142 -26.01 14.79 -4.01
C GLY A 142 -27.22 14.42 -4.88
N SER A 143 -28.17 15.35 -4.98
CA SER A 143 -29.40 15.15 -5.73
C SER A 143 -29.52 16.16 -6.88
N PRO A 144 -29.97 15.75 -8.07
CA PRO A 144 -30.24 16.66 -9.16
C PRO A 144 -31.26 17.72 -8.77
N LEU A 145 -31.05 18.97 -9.19
CA LEU A 145 -32.00 20.05 -8.96
C LEU A 145 -33.36 19.78 -9.60
N GLY A 146 -33.39 19.13 -10.77
CA GLY A 146 -34.56 18.97 -11.63
C GLY A 146 -34.68 20.12 -12.64
N ALA A 147 -35.41 19.89 -13.72
CA ALA A 147 -35.45 20.81 -14.87
C ALA A 147 -35.97 22.21 -14.52
N GLU A 148 -37.05 22.32 -13.71
CA GLU A 148 -37.61 23.61 -13.35
C GLU A 148 -36.69 24.40 -12.43
N ALA A 149 -36.10 23.77 -11.40
CA ALA A 149 -35.14 24.44 -10.52
C ALA A 149 -33.85 24.85 -11.26
N VAL A 150 -33.42 24.11 -12.31
CA VAL A 150 -32.32 24.53 -13.19
C VAL A 150 -32.69 25.80 -13.96
N LYS A 151 -33.92 25.92 -14.49
CA LYS A 151 -34.37 27.15 -15.18
C LYS A 151 -34.42 28.34 -14.22
N GLU A 152 -34.96 28.14 -13.01
CA GLU A 152 -34.99 29.18 -11.98
C GLU A 152 -33.58 29.63 -11.60
N THR A 153 -32.64 28.68 -11.43
CA THR A 153 -31.24 28.97 -11.13
C THR A 153 -30.57 29.75 -12.27
N LYS A 154 -30.79 29.35 -13.52
CA LYS A 154 -30.31 30.09 -14.69
C LYS A 154 -30.83 31.52 -14.70
N ALA A 155 -32.11 31.70 -14.47
CA ALA A 155 -32.73 33.04 -14.41
C ALA A 155 -32.15 33.90 -13.27
N ALA A 156 -32.01 33.34 -12.07
CA ALA A 156 -31.43 34.03 -10.92
C ALA A 156 -29.96 34.46 -11.15
N LEU A 157 -29.19 33.68 -11.91
CA LEU A 157 -27.80 33.97 -12.27
C LEU A 157 -27.67 34.78 -13.57
N GLY A 158 -28.76 35.20 -14.20
CA GLY A 158 -28.72 35.92 -15.48
C GLY A 158 -28.26 35.05 -16.67
N TRP A 159 -28.42 33.72 -16.58
CA TRP A 159 -28.01 32.78 -17.61
C TRP A 159 -29.16 32.45 -18.59
N PRO A 160 -28.91 32.19 -19.88
CA PRO A 160 -29.97 31.82 -20.82
C PRO A 160 -30.74 30.57 -20.38
N VAL A 161 -32.04 30.68 -20.22
CA VAL A 161 -32.92 29.59 -19.73
C VAL A 161 -33.29 28.59 -20.81
N ASP A 162 -33.19 29.00 -22.08
CA ASP A 162 -33.61 28.27 -23.28
C ASP A 162 -32.47 27.45 -23.92
N ARG A 163 -31.27 27.47 -23.34
CA ARG A 163 -30.09 26.81 -23.86
C ARG A 163 -29.49 25.84 -22.86
N ASP A 164 -29.24 24.63 -23.30
CA ASP A 164 -28.46 23.65 -22.56
C ASP A 164 -27.00 23.71 -22.96
N PHE A 165 -26.09 23.46 -21.99
CA PHE A 165 -24.63 23.50 -22.16
C PHE A 165 -24.10 24.76 -22.86
N TYR A 166 -24.76 25.89 -22.63
CA TYR A 166 -24.36 27.16 -23.23
C TYR A 166 -23.05 27.68 -22.63
N VAL A 167 -22.06 27.90 -23.50
CA VAL A 167 -20.81 28.55 -23.15
C VAL A 167 -20.73 29.89 -23.87
N PRO A 168 -20.70 31.04 -23.15
CA PRO A 168 -20.49 32.35 -23.77
C PRO A 168 -19.20 32.39 -24.57
N LYS A 169 -19.24 33.01 -25.76
CA LYS A 169 -18.04 33.11 -26.59
C LYS A 169 -16.87 33.79 -25.88
N ALA A 170 -17.14 34.83 -25.09
CA ALA A 170 -16.11 35.54 -24.32
C ALA A 170 -15.43 34.61 -23.29
N ALA A 171 -16.19 33.78 -22.60
CA ALA A 171 -15.63 32.79 -21.67
C ALA A 171 -14.78 31.75 -22.40
N LEU A 172 -15.29 31.22 -23.53
CA LEU A 172 -14.55 30.25 -24.36
C LEU A 172 -13.23 30.84 -24.89
N ASP A 173 -13.28 32.07 -25.41
CA ASP A 173 -12.08 32.76 -25.92
C ASP A 173 -11.05 32.97 -24.80
N HIS A 174 -11.49 33.42 -23.61
CA HIS A 174 -10.63 33.60 -22.45
C HIS A 174 -9.98 32.27 -22.00
N PHE A 175 -10.76 31.20 -21.84
CA PHE A 175 -10.18 29.90 -21.44
C PHE A 175 -9.25 29.32 -22.50
N ARG A 176 -9.47 29.59 -23.79
CA ARG A 176 -8.58 29.17 -24.87
C ARG A 176 -7.23 29.89 -24.89
N GLU A 177 -7.09 31.04 -24.23
CA GLU A 177 -5.79 31.68 -24.04
C GLU A 177 -4.81 30.77 -23.28
N ALA A 178 -5.32 29.84 -22.44
CA ALA A 178 -4.52 28.87 -21.72
C ALA A 178 -3.68 27.99 -22.66
N VAL A 179 -4.16 27.71 -23.88
CA VAL A 179 -3.42 26.89 -24.87
C VAL A 179 -2.11 27.60 -25.28
N ALA A 180 -2.19 28.89 -25.62
CA ALA A 180 -1.01 29.66 -26.00
C ALA A 180 -0.07 29.93 -24.81
N LYS A 181 -0.66 30.21 -23.63
CA LYS A 181 0.11 30.37 -22.38
C LYS A 181 0.84 29.08 -21.99
N GLY A 182 0.16 27.93 -22.10
CA GLY A 182 0.74 26.60 -21.81
C GLY A 182 1.88 26.26 -22.77
N ALA A 183 1.66 26.41 -24.07
CA ALA A 183 2.70 26.16 -25.08
C ALA A 183 3.95 27.03 -24.87
N LYS A 184 3.76 28.31 -24.46
CA LYS A 184 4.88 29.20 -24.11
C LYS A 184 5.61 28.69 -22.87
N ALA A 185 4.90 28.37 -21.80
CA ALA A 185 5.49 27.86 -20.55
C ALA A 185 6.26 26.55 -20.78
N GLU A 186 5.71 25.63 -21.59
CA GLU A 186 6.39 24.38 -21.97
C GLU A 186 7.69 24.65 -22.73
N ALA A 187 7.66 25.57 -23.71
CA ALA A 187 8.85 25.94 -24.47
C ALA A 187 9.93 26.62 -23.60
N GLU A 188 9.53 27.45 -22.64
CA GLU A 188 10.42 28.08 -21.67
C GLU A 188 11.05 27.05 -20.74
N TRP A 189 10.26 26.11 -20.22
CA TRP A 189 10.76 25.02 -19.41
C TRP A 189 11.71 24.11 -20.19
N GLN A 190 11.36 23.74 -21.45
CA GLN A 190 12.23 22.92 -22.29
C GLN A 190 13.58 23.59 -22.55
N ALA A 191 13.59 24.91 -22.83
CA ALA A 191 14.83 25.67 -23.00
C ALA A 191 15.68 25.69 -21.73
N ALA A 192 15.06 25.85 -20.56
CA ALA A 192 15.72 25.75 -19.26
C ALA A 192 16.28 24.34 -19.01
N PHE A 193 15.52 23.29 -19.32
CA PHE A 193 15.97 21.92 -19.21
C PHE A 193 17.13 21.61 -20.18
N ASP A 194 17.11 22.12 -21.40
CA ASP A 194 18.20 21.95 -22.37
C ASP A 194 19.49 22.64 -21.91
N ALA A 195 19.39 23.79 -21.25
CA ALA A 195 20.52 24.45 -20.61
C ALA A 195 21.05 23.64 -19.43
N TYR A 196 20.17 23.18 -18.56
CA TYR A 196 20.49 22.28 -17.45
C TYR A 196 21.19 21.00 -17.93
N ALA A 197 20.69 20.36 -18.98
CA ALA A 197 21.27 19.13 -19.53
C ALA A 197 22.69 19.30 -20.11
N LYS A 198 23.08 20.52 -20.51
CA LYS A 198 24.47 20.82 -20.95
C LYS A 198 25.42 20.93 -19.76
N GLU A 199 24.94 21.45 -18.63
CA GLU A 199 25.75 21.68 -17.44
C GLU A 199 25.75 20.47 -16.52
N PHE A 200 24.60 19.74 -16.41
CA PHE A 200 24.36 18.59 -15.56
C PHE A 200 23.82 17.40 -16.38
N PRO A 201 24.62 16.83 -17.30
CA PRO A 201 24.13 15.79 -18.23
C PRO A 201 23.71 14.49 -17.55
N GLU A 202 24.36 14.10 -16.44
CA GLU A 202 24.04 12.87 -15.71
C GLU A 202 22.70 13.01 -14.98
N GLU A 203 22.49 14.11 -14.28
CA GLU A 203 21.23 14.41 -13.59
C GLU A 203 20.07 14.57 -14.57
N ALA A 204 20.29 15.20 -15.72
CA ALA A 204 19.27 15.32 -16.75
C ALA A 204 18.87 13.97 -17.35
N ALA A 205 19.83 13.07 -17.54
CA ALA A 205 19.55 11.70 -17.96
C ALA A 205 18.77 10.94 -16.89
N GLN A 206 19.18 11.07 -15.64
CA GLN A 206 18.49 10.45 -14.49
C GLN A 206 17.06 10.97 -14.34
N PHE A 207 16.85 12.29 -14.46
CA PHE A 207 15.50 12.88 -14.44
C PHE A 207 14.58 12.24 -15.48
N LYS A 208 15.05 12.08 -16.71
CA LYS A 208 14.27 11.45 -17.78
C LYS A 208 13.92 9.99 -17.48
N ILE A 209 14.85 9.21 -16.91
CA ILE A 209 14.64 7.83 -16.49
C ILE A 209 13.55 7.77 -15.41
N TRP A 210 13.66 8.63 -14.38
CA TRP A 210 12.70 8.67 -13.28
C TRP A 210 11.30 9.07 -13.75
N GLN A 211 11.21 10.10 -14.63
CA GLN A 211 9.93 10.54 -15.18
C GLN A 211 9.23 9.45 -16.05
N ARG A 212 9.99 8.55 -16.68
CA ARG A 212 9.44 7.41 -17.40
C ARG A 212 9.14 6.21 -16.51
N GLY A 213 9.46 6.28 -15.21
CA GLY A 213 9.27 5.18 -14.26
C GLY A 213 10.15 3.96 -14.56
N GLU A 214 11.27 4.16 -15.25
CA GLU A 214 12.23 3.12 -15.60
C GLU A 214 13.19 2.83 -14.46
N LEU A 215 13.65 1.57 -14.37
CA LEU A 215 14.71 1.14 -13.46
C LEU A 215 16.07 1.19 -14.17
N PRO A 216 17.16 1.47 -13.46
CA PRO A 216 18.51 1.30 -14.02
C PRO A 216 18.73 -0.13 -14.50
N ALA A 217 19.51 -0.33 -15.58
CA ALA A 217 19.69 -1.67 -16.20
C ALA A 217 20.32 -2.70 -15.24
N ASP A 218 21.12 -2.25 -14.29
CA ASP A 218 21.86 -3.09 -13.34
C ASP A 218 21.30 -3.04 -11.90
N TRP A 219 20.07 -2.59 -11.73
CA TRP A 219 19.49 -2.35 -10.41
C TRP A 219 19.46 -3.61 -9.50
N ASP A 220 19.38 -4.81 -10.09
CA ASP A 220 19.27 -6.09 -9.40
C ASP A 220 20.57 -6.94 -9.45
N ALA A 221 21.69 -6.38 -9.93
CA ALA A 221 22.94 -7.13 -10.16
C ALA A 221 23.53 -7.75 -8.89
N ASP A 222 23.40 -7.08 -7.73
CA ASP A 222 24.02 -7.48 -6.46
C ASP A 222 23.01 -8.00 -5.43
N LEU A 223 21.83 -8.42 -5.87
CA LEU A 223 20.82 -8.95 -4.94
C LEU A 223 21.33 -10.21 -4.23
N PRO A 224 20.99 -10.39 -2.94
CA PRO A 224 21.53 -11.47 -2.15
C PRO A 224 21.02 -12.83 -2.63
N VAL A 225 21.82 -13.86 -2.40
CA VAL A 225 21.48 -15.27 -2.65
C VAL A 225 21.89 -16.08 -1.43
N TRP A 226 20.96 -16.82 -0.86
CA TRP A 226 21.21 -17.73 0.24
C TRP A 226 21.30 -19.16 -0.26
N GLN A 227 22.28 -19.92 0.27
CA GLN A 227 22.44 -21.33 -0.08
C GLN A 227 21.40 -22.19 0.68
N PRO A 228 20.86 -23.24 0.06
CA PRO A 228 20.03 -24.22 0.77
C PRO A 228 20.76 -24.78 2.00
N GLY A 229 20.03 -24.91 3.11
CA GLY A 229 20.58 -25.35 4.39
C GLY A 229 21.41 -24.32 5.15
N ALA A 230 21.53 -23.08 4.66
CA ALA A 230 22.06 -21.98 5.44
C ALA A 230 21.18 -21.68 6.66
N LYS A 231 21.71 -20.87 7.60
CA LYS A 231 20.94 -20.46 8.79
C LYS A 231 19.59 -19.89 8.40
N PRO A 232 18.49 -20.32 9.03
CA PRO A 232 17.18 -19.76 8.80
C PRO A 232 17.14 -18.24 8.99
N ILE A 233 16.31 -17.56 8.21
CA ILE A 233 16.13 -16.10 8.25
C ILE A 233 14.67 -15.74 7.96
N ALA A 234 14.13 -14.79 8.70
CA ALA A 234 12.78 -14.25 8.47
C ALA A 234 12.71 -13.53 7.11
N THR A 235 11.60 -13.69 6.39
CA THR A 235 11.47 -13.02 5.08
C THR A 235 11.46 -11.50 5.20
N ARG A 236 11.02 -10.92 6.34
CA ARG A 236 11.18 -9.47 6.60
C ARG A 236 12.65 -9.03 6.67
N LYS A 237 13.53 -9.85 7.26
CA LYS A 237 14.98 -9.57 7.32
C LYS A 237 15.63 -9.74 5.94
N ALA A 238 15.26 -10.81 5.22
CA ALA A 238 15.70 -11.02 3.84
C ALA A 238 15.25 -9.87 2.92
N SER A 239 14.04 -9.34 3.14
CA SER A 239 13.54 -8.14 2.47
C SER A 239 14.43 -6.92 2.77
N GLY A 240 14.77 -6.68 4.04
CA GLY A 240 15.65 -5.58 4.43
C GLY A 240 17.05 -5.70 3.79
N GLU A 241 17.62 -6.90 3.77
CA GLU A 241 18.91 -7.16 3.09
C GLU A 241 18.81 -6.97 1.56
N THR A 242 17.67 -7.31 0.98
CA THR A 242 17.39 -7.08 -0.46
C THR A 242 17.27 -5.59 -0.76
N ILE A 243 16.49 -4.85 0.04
CA ILE A 243 16.38 -3.38 -0.06
C ILE A 243 17.78 -2.76 0.03
N ALA A 244 18.59 -3.15 1.01
CA ALA A 244 19.93 -2.61 1.21
C ALA A 244 20.86 -2.79 -0.01
N LYS A 245 20.58 -3.74 -0.90
CA LYS A 245 21.34 -3.97 -2.13
C LYS A 245 20.84 -3.15 -3.32
N PHE A 246 19.53 -3.02 -3.50
CA PHE A 246 19.01 -2.30 -4.67
C PHE A 246 18.83 -0.81 -4.44
N PHE A 247 18.51 -0.34 -3.21
CA PHE A 247 18.21 1.06 -3.00
C PHE A 247 19.34 2.04 -3.38
N PRO A 248 20.62 1.70 -3.27
CA PRO A 248 21.67 2.61 -3.73
C PRO A 248 21.65 2.87 -5.25
N ARG A 249 21.14 1.89 -6.02
CA ARG A 249 21.03 1.97 -7.49
C ARG A 249 19.69 2.58 -7.92
N VAL A 250 18.62 2.36 -7.15
CA VAL A 250 17.27 2.90 -7.39
C VAL A 250 17.08 4.12 -6.50
N ALA A 251 17.73 5.23 -6.90
CA ALA A 251 17.85 6.41 -6.05
C ALA A 251 16.51 7.15 -5.82
N ASN A 252 15.47 6.88 -6.61
CA ASN A 252 14.11 7.38 -6.43
C ASN A 252 13.18 6.41 -5.66
N PHE A 253 13.72 5.35 -5.06
CA PHE A 253 12.99 4.50 -4.13
C PHE A 253 12.89 5.22 -2.77
N ILE A 254 11.67 5.58 -2.36
CA ILE A 254 11.39 6.42 -1.20
C ILE A 254 10.19 5.89 -0.42
N GLY A 255 10.21 5.95 0.89
CA GLY A 255 9.09 5.52 1.73
C GLY A 255 9.50 5.29 3.17
N GLY A 256 8.66 4.59 3.91
CA GLY A 256 8.91 4.33 5.32
C GLY A 256 7.82 3.49 5.95
N SER A 257 7.74 3.51 7.27
CA SER A 257 6.75 2.76 8.01
C SER A 257 5.85 3.66 8.87
N ALA A 258 4.69 3.12 9.24
CA ALA A 258 3.81 3.71 10.23
C ALA A 258 4.33 3.40 11.65
N ASP A 259 5.47 4.01 12.00
CA ASP A 259 6.15 3.90 13.31
C ASP A 259 6.61 2.47 13.69
N LEU A 260 6.81 1.58 12.73
CA LEU A 260 7.15 0.17 12.97
C LEU A 260 8.53 -0.24 12.45
N ASN A 261 9.34 0.70 11.97
CA ASN A 261 10.76 0.45 11.77
C ASN A 261 11.48 0.58 13.14
N PRO A 262 12.39 -0.32 13.55
CA PRO A 262 13.11 -1.31 12.74
C PRO A 262 12.41 -2.68 12.56
N SER A 263 11.24 -2.92 13.16
CA SER A 263 10.58 -4.24 13.08
C SER A 263 10.23 -4.65 11.66
N THR A 264 9.82 -3.72 10.80
CA THR A 264 9.52 -3.99 9.38
C THR A 264 10.75 -4.19 8.51
N ASN A 265 11.94 -3.81 8.98
CA ASN A 265 13.21 -3.87 8.27
C ASN A 265 13.21 -3.13 6.91
N THR A 266 12.46 -2.03 6.79
CA THR A 266 12.35 -1.24 5.56
C THR A 266 13.22 0.01 5.55
N GLY A 267 13.98 0.29 6.63
CA GLY A 267 14.84 1.45 6.74
C GLY A 267 16.06 1.39 5.84
N MET A 268 16.30 2.45 5.10
CA MET A 268 17.43 2.61 4.18
C MET A 268 18.57 3.39 4.88
N LYS A 269 19.52 2.66 5.47
CA LYS A 269 20.64 3.26 6.21
C LYS A 269 21.50 4.14 5.32
N GLY A 270 21.74 5.39 5.76
CA GLY A 270 22.54 6.35 5.02
C GLY A 270 21.82 7.07 3.88
N ALA A 271 20.54 6.75 3.64
CA ALA A 271 19.74 7.39 2.59
C ALA A 271 19.08 8.71 3.02
N GLY A 272 19.30 9.14 4.26
CA GLY A 272 18.72 10.36 4.80
C GLY A 272 17.28 10.20 5.27
N ASP A 273 16.84 11.16 6.05
CA ASP A 273 15.50 11.24 6.61
C ASP A 273 14.75 12.40 5.93
N PHE A 274 13.57 12.10 5.35
CA PHE A 274 12.74 13.07 4.64
C PHE A 274 11.99 13.94 5.65
N GLU A 275 12.49 15.16 5.83
CA GLU A 275 12.03 16.08 6.86
C GLU A 275 12.02 17.53 6.37
N SER A 276 11.40 18.41 7.14
CA SER A 276 11.51 19.85 6.86
C SER A 276 12.98 20.30 6.93
N PRO A 277 13.51 20.96 5.89
CA PRO A 277 14.88 21.45 5.91
C PRO A 277 15.14 22.52 6.99
N ASP A 278 14.09 23.21 7.45
CA ASP A 278 14.17 24.20 8.52
C ASP A 278 14.14 23.56 9.92
N GLY A 279 13.78 22.29 10.01
CA GLY A 279 13.83 21.51 11.25
C GLY A 279 15.26 21.04 11.51
N THR A 280 15.96 21.64 12.46
CA THR A 280 17.21 21.07 12.95
C THR A 280 16.91 20.09 14.07
N PRO A 281 17.22 18.80 13.87
CA PRO A 281 17.07 17.84 14.93
C PRO A 281 17.98 18.19 16.11
N ASP A 282 17.47 18.11 17.34
CA ASP A 282 18.32 18.06 18.51
C ASP A 282 19.04 16.70 18.56
N PRO A 283 20.34 16.61 18.28
CA PRO A 283 21.04 15.31 18.20
C PRO A 283 20.98 14.51 19.48
N THR A 284 20.65 15.16 20.61
CA THR A 284 20.58 14.51 21.93
C THR A 284 19.23 13.82 22.19
N GLN A 285 18.20 14.14 21.40
CA GLN A 285 16.83 13.63 21.56
C GLN A 285 16.39 12.69 20.46
N GLN A 286 17.21 12.48 19.44
CA GLN A 286 16.79 11.71 18.27
C GLN A 286 17.26 10.28 18.30
N GLN A 287 16.27 9.40 18.40
CA GLN A 287 16.43 7.97 18.19
C GLN A 287 15.69 7.57 16.91
N GLY A 288 16.17 6.55 16.23
CA GLY A 288 15.51 6.01 15.03
C GLY A 288 15.92 6.65 13.70
N LEU A 289 16.77 7.67 13.69
CA LEU A 289 17.35 8.21 12.46
C LEU A 289 18.21 7.17 11.76
N LEU A 290 18.11 7.15 10.42
CA LEU A 290 18.82 6.18 9.60
C LEU A 290 20.13 6.74 9.00
N GLY A 291 20.42 8.01 9.26
CA GLY A 291 21.63 8.71 8.83
C GLY A 291 21.60 9.09 7.35
N GLY A 292 22.49 10.01 6.97
CA GLY A 292 22.53 10.62 5.65
C GLY A 292 22.00 12.06 5.69
N PRO A 293 21.55 12.64 4.54
CA PRO A 293 21.06 14.00 4.48
C PRO A 293 19.74 14.16 5.26
N TRP A 294 19.64 15.25 6.01
CA TRP A 294 18.38 15.71 6.60
C TRP A 294 17.68 16.67 5.64
N GLY A 295 16.39 16.51 5.46
CA GLY A 295 15.58 17.37 4.60
C GLY A 295 14.94 16.61 3.43
N TYR A 296 14.37 17.32 2.47
CA TYR A 296 13.62 16.71 1.36
C TYR A 296 14.44 15.82 0.42
N ALA A 297 15.79 15.84 0.52
CA ALA A 297 16.64 14.88 -0.17
C ALA A 297 16.70 13.50 0.51
N GLY A 298 16.22 13.38 1.74
CA GLY A 298 16.12 12.13 2.48
C GLY A 298 15.09 11.19 1.84
N ARG A 299 15.29 9.88 2.02
CA ARG A 299 14.43 8.85 1.41
C ARG A 299 13.65 8.03 2.41
N ASN A 300 13.98 8.14 3.71
CA ASN A 300 13.22 7.52 4.79
C ASN A 300 12.17 8.50 5.29
N ILE A 301 10.91 8.13 5.17
CA ILE A 301 9.77 8.94 5.63
C ILE A 301 9.27 8.38 6.97
N HIS A 302 9.20 9.23 7.97
CA HIS A 302 8.65 8.90 9.28
C HIS A 302 7.15 9.24 9.31
N PHE A 303 6.30 8.31 8.89
CA PHE A 303 4.86 8.55 8.83
C PHE A 303 4.20 8.66 10.22
N GLY A 304 4.86 8.13 11.27
CA GLY A 304 4.23 7.96 12.59
C GLY A 304 3.08 6.95 12.53
N VAL A 305 2.30 6.82 13.59
CA VAL A 305 1.15 5.91 13.66
C VAL A 305 -0.02 6.49 12.83
N ARG A 306 0.11 6.41 11.49
CA ARG A 306 -0.82 7.00 10.51
C ARG A 306 -0.90 6.12 9.25
N GLU A 307 -1.39 4.89 9.36
CA GLU A 307 -1.44 3.93 8.27
C GLU A 307 -2.26 4.43 7.08
N HIS A 308 -3.42 5.05 7.34
CA HIS A 308 -4.29 5.52 6.28
C HIS A 308 -3.68 6.71 5.52
N ALA A 309 -3.10 7.68 6.23
CA ALA A 309 -2.40 8.80 5.59
C ALA A 309 -1.13 8.32 4.87
N MET A 310 -0.36 7.40 5.45
CA MET A 310 0.78 6.76 4.78
C MET A 310 0.35 6.15 3.45
N GLY A 311 -0.67 5.29 3.47
CA GLY A 311 -1.17 4.65 2.26
C GLY A 311 -1.64 5.65 1.21
N SER A 312 -2.35 6.70 1.62
CA SER A 312 -2.84 7.73 0.71
C SER A 312 -1.72 8.64 0.19
N ALA A 313 -0.71 8.98 1.02
CA ALA A 313 0.46 9.74 0.58
C ALA A 313 1.31 8.93 -0.42
N VAL A 314 1.52 7.63 -0.18
CA VAL A 314 2.16 6.71 -1.14
C VAL A 314 1.42 6.71 -2.47
N ASN A 315 0.08 6.69 -2.47
CA ASN A 315 -0.72 6.83 -3.68
C ASN A 315 -0.50 8.17 -4.37
N GLY A 316 -0.43 9.25 -3.61
CA GLY A 316 -0.16 10.59 -4.14
C GLY A 316 1.22 10.69 -4.80
N MET A 317 2.25 10.15 -4.15
CA MET A 317 3.60 10.07 -4.71
C MET A 317 3.63 9.22 -6.00
N ALA A 318 2.96 8.07 -6.01
CA ALA A 318 2.87 7.21 -7.18
C ALA A 318 2.12 7.89 -8.35
N ALA A 319 1.04 8.63 -8.06
CA ALA A 319 0.28 9.37 -9.05
C ALA A 319 1.05 10.57 -9.64
N HIS A 320 1.89 11.21 -8.82
CA HIS A 320 2.78 12.28 -9.27
C HIS A 320 3.82 11.76 -10.28
N GLY A 321 4.38 10.59 -10.00
CA GLY A 321 5.47 10.01 -10.80
C GLY A 321 6.86 10.55 -10.40
N GLY A 322 7.90 10.06 -11.08
CA GLY A 322 9.28 10.37 -10.80
C GLY A 322 9.88 9.64 -9.59
N VAL A 323 9.06 9.06 -8.73
CA VAL A 323 9.45 8.31 -7.54
C VAL A 323 8.86 6.90 -7.55
N ILE A 324 9.48 5.99 -6.81
CA ILE A 324 9.00 4.62 -6.55
C ILE A 324 8.68 4.54 -5.06
N PRO A 325 7.43 4.84 -4.67
CA PRO A 325 7.08 4.95 -3.26
C PRO A 325 6.67 3.62 -2.65
N PHE A 326 6.94 3.46 -1.34
CA PHE A 326 6.44 2.36 -0.54
C PHE A 326 5.94 2.81 0.82
N GLY A 327 5.02 2.02 1.39
CA GLY A 327 4.57 2.14 2.77
C GLY A 327 4.65 0.78 3.48
N SER A 328 5.02 0.78 4.74
CA SER A 328 5.24 -0.44 5.51
C SER A 328 4.54 -0.40 6.86
N THR A 329 3.95 -1.53 7.25
CA THR A 329 3.33 -1.74 8.57
C THR A 329 3.23 -3.24 8.87
N PHE A 330 2.70 -3.64 10.03
CA PHE A 330 2.33 -5.03 10.27
C PHE A 330 1.08 -5.38 9.45
N LEU A 331 0.96 -6.65 9.05
CA LEU A 331 -0.13 -7.07 8.17
C LEU A 331 -1.53 -6.82 8.78
N VAL A 332 -1.69 -7.03 10.08
CA VAL A 332 -2.97 -6.76 10.77
C VAL A 332 -3.40 -5.30 10.62
N PHE A 333 -2.46 -4.36 10.56
CA PHE A 333 -2.77 -2.93 10.39
C PHE A 333 -3.06 -2.53 8.93
N SER A 334 -3.01 -3.48 7.99
CA SER A 334 -3.56 -3.26 6.65
C SER A 334 -5.05 -2.87 6.70
N ASP A 335 -5.77 -3.24 7.76
CA ASP A 335 -7.16 -2.87 7.98
C ASP A 335 -7.34 -1.35 8.10
N TYR A 336 -6.41 -0.65 8.76
CA TYR A 336 -6.44 0.81 8.87
C TYR A 336 -6.21 1.52 7.53
N MET A 337 -5.45 0.95 6.62
CA MET A 337 -5.12 1.57 5.33
C MET A 337 -5.82 0.92 4.13
N ARG A 338 -6.72 -0.04 4.36
CA ARG A 338 -7.41 -0.77 3.30
C ARG A 338 -8.06 0.12 2.23
N PRO A 339 -8.74 1.25 2.55
CA PRO A 339 -9.29 2.15 1.54
C PRO A 339 -8.22 2.72 0.61
N ALA A 340 -7.05 3.08 1.13
CA ALA A 340 -5.93 3.58 0.32
C ALA A 340 -5.38 2.50 -0.62
N VAL A 341 -5.20 1.27 -0.13
CA VAL A 341 -4.76 0.12 -0.95
C VAL A 341 -5.75 -0.17 -2.08
N ARG A 342 -7.06 -0.15 -1.76
CA ARG A 342 -8.12 -0.32 -2.75
C ARG A 342 -8.08 0.77 -3.82
N LEU A 343 -7.88 2.03 -3.43
CA LEU A 343 -7.80 3.15 -4.37
C LEU A 343 -6.54 3.08 -5.25
N ALA A 344 -5.41 2.64 -4.71
CA ALA A 344 -4.20 2.38 -5.50
C ALA A 344 -4.47 1.37 -6.63
N ALA A 345 -5.10 0.25 -6.29
CA ALA A 345 -5.45 -0.79 -7.26
C ALA A 345 -6.47 -0.29 -8.30
N LEU A 346 -7.53 0.40 -7.85
CA LEU A 346 -8.55 1.00 -8.72
C LEU A 346 -7.95 1.99 -9.73
N SER A 347 -7.01 2.82 -9.26
CA SER A 347 -6.36 3.85 -10.07
C SER A 347 -5.13 3.32 -10.84
N ARG A 348 -4.81 2.03 -10.72
CA ARG A 348 -3.65 1.39 -11.37
C ARG A 348 -2.33 2.07 -11.02
N LEU A 349 -2.18 2.52 -9.79
CA LEU A 349 -0.96 3.15 -9.30
C LEU A 349 0.11 2.11 -8.98
N LYS A 350 1.37 2.45 -9.20
CA LYS A 350 2.52 1.65 -8.81
C LYS A 350 2.90 1.95 -7.34
N SER A 351 2.03 1.55 -6.42
CA SER A 351 2.24 1.69 -4.97
C SER A 351 2.70 0.36 -4.39
N THR A 352 3.75 0.39 -3.56
CA THR A 352 4.28 -0.82 -2.91
C THR A 352 3.89 -0.84 -1.44
N TRP A 353 3.30 -1.95 -1.00
CA TRP A 353 2.93 -2.21 0.38
C TRP A 353 3.79 -3.32 0.95
N VAL A 354 4.52 -3.04 2.04
CA VAL A 354 5.37 -4.02 2.71
C VAL A 354 4.74 -4.35 4.06
N TYR A 355 4.08 -5.50 4.12
CA TYR A 355 3.44 -6.00 5.33
C TYR A 355 4.30 -7.07 5.97
N THR A 356 4.61 -6.91 7.25
CA THR A 356 5.35 -7.90 8.02
C THR A 356 4.46 -8.50 9.12
N HIS A 357 4.95 -9.51 9.86
CA HIS A 357 4.16 -10.18 10.90
C HIS A 357 2.90 -10.84 10.31
N ASP A 358 3.14 -11.79 9.42
CA ASP A 358 2.20 -12.28 8.41
C ASP A 358 1.12 -13.28 8.91
N SER A 359 1.26 -13.81 10.13
CA SER A 359 0.41 -14.91 10.60
C SER A 359 0.36 -14.99 12.13
N ILE A 360 -0.33 -16.00 12.66
CA ILE A 360 -0.37 -16.34 14.10
C ILE A 360 1.01 -16.66 14.68
N ALA A 361 2.05 -16.82 13.86
CA ALA A 361 3.44 -16.95 14.30
C ALA A 361 4.07 -15.65 14.79
N VAL A 362 3.31 -14.55 14.87
CA VAL A 362 3.71 -13.31 15.56
C VAL A 362 4.05 -13.61 17.02
N GLY A 363 3.27 -14.43 17.66
CA GLY A 363 3.62 -15.01 18.94
C GLY A 363 3.02 -14.25 20.15
N GLU A 364 3.86 -13.77 21.06
CA GLU A 364 3.45 -13.27 22.38
C GLU A 364 2.52 -12.04 22.30
N ASP A 365 2.61 -11.25 21.23
CA ASP A 365 1.73 -10.09 21.01
C ASP A 365 0.25 -10.50 20.90
N GLY A 366 -0.01 -11.74 20.48
CA GLY A 366 -1.32 -12.39 20.51
C GLY A 366 -2.30 -11.89 19.44
N PRO A 367 -3.59 -12.26 19.58
CA PRO A 367 -4.60 -12.11 18.53
C PRO A 367 -4.81 -10.69 18.00
N THR A 368 -4.51 -9.65 18.78
CA THR A 368 -4.62 -8.25 18.32
C THR A 368 -3.58 -7.88 17.26
N HIS A 369 -2.51 -8.68 17.13
CA HIS A 369 -1.40 -8.46 16.20
C HIS A 369 -1.23 -9.63 15.22
N GLU A 370 -1.98 -10.71 15.38
CA GLU A 370 -1.94 -11.91 14.56
C GLU A 370 -2.97 -11.84 13.43
N PRO A 371 -2.53 -11.63 12.18
CA PRO A 371 -3.45 -11.63 11.05
C PRO A 371 -3.95 -13.06 10.77
N VAL A 372 -5.22 -13.14 10.42
CA VAL A 372 -5.92 -14.38 10.04
C VAL A 372 -6.61 -14.17 8.69
N GLU A 373 -7.49 -13.18 8.60
CA GLU A 373 -8.27 -12.87 7.40
C GLU A 373 -7.60 -11.85 6.46
N GLN A 374 -6.58 -11.13 6.91
CA GLN A 374 -6.00 -9.99 6.18
C GLN A 374 -5.43 -10.39 4.82
N THR A 375 -4.71 -11.51 4.73
CA THR A 375 -4.16 -11.99 3.45
C THR A 375 -5.26 -12.24 2.42
N MET A 376 -6.33 -12.96 2.80
CA MET A 376 -7.46 -13.21 1.92
C MET A 376 -8.21 -11.91 1.59
N SER A 377 -8.40 -11.06 2.59
CA SER A 377 -9.02 -9.75 2.43
C SER A 377 -8.32 -8.87 1.39
N LEU A 378 -6.98 -8.91 1.34
CA LEU A 378 -6.20 -8.21 0.31
C LEU A 378 -6.36 -8.86 -1.07
N ARG A 379 -6.37 -10.19 -1.18
CA ARG A 379 -6.63 -10.94 -2.43
C ARG A 379 -8.00 -10.64 -3.04
N LEU A 380 -8.98 -10.20 -2.24
CA LEU A 380 -10.30 -9.78 -2.73
C LEU A 380 -10.28 -8.41 -3.43
N ILE A 381 -9.20 -7.64 -3.35
CA ILE A 381 -9.10 -6.33 -4.02
C ILE A 381 -8.71 -6.57 -5.49
N PRO A 382 -9.59 -6.25 -6.47
CA PRO A 382 -9.26 -6.40 -7.87
C PRO A 382 -8.00 -5.61 -8.25
N TRP A 383 -7.11 -6.22 -9.05
CA TRP A 383 -5.89 -5.61 -9.58
C TRP A 383 -4.80 -5.30 -8.55
N LEU A 384 -4.95 -5.71 -7.32
CA LEU A 384 -3.87 -5.77 -6.36
C LEU A 384 -3.14 -7.12 -6.53
N THR A 385 -1.83 -7.10 -6.68
CA THR A 385 -1.01 -8.31 -6.64
C THR A 385 -0.54 -8.55 -5.22
N VAL A 386 -0.88 -9.71 -4.65
CA VAL A 386 -0.47 -10.11 -3.30
C VAL A 386 0.61 -11.19 -3.44
N ILE A 387 1.77 -10.97 -2.81
CA ILE A 387 2.90 -11.92 -2.86
C ILE A 387 3.32 -12.26 -1.43
N ARG A 388 3.25 -13.56 -1.09
CA ARG A 388 3.67 -14.11 0.21
C ARG A 388 4.79 -15.13 -0.01
N PRO A 389 6.08 -14.69 0.03
CA PRO A 389 7.22 -15.53 -0.32
C PRO A 389 7.53 -16.58 0.74
N ALA A 390 7.97 -17.76 0.30
CA ALA A 390 8.24 -18.94 1.12
C ALA A 390 9.57 -18.90 1.87
N ASP A 391 10.56 -18.19 1.36
CA ASP A 391 11.89 -18.10 1.94
C ASP A 391 12.63 -16.81 1.52
N ALA A 392 13.90 -16.71 1.93
CA ALA A 392 14.71 -15.54 1.61
C ALA A 392 14.95 -15.36 0.10
N ASN A 393 15.19 -16.44 -0.65
CA ASN A 393 15.43 -16.35 -2.10
C ASN A 393 14.14 -16.00 -2.85
N GLU A 394 12.99 -16.52 -2.43
CA GLU A 394 11.71 -16.14 -3.01
C GLU A 394 11.35 -14.69 -2.66
N THR A 395 11.82 -14.17 -1.52
CA THR A 395 11.68 -12.74 -1.17
C THR A 395 12.45 -11.84 -2.13
N VAL A 396 13.63 -12.24 -2.58
CA VAL A 396 14.38 -11.52 -3.63
C VAL A 396 13.58 -11.48 -4.94
N ASP A 397 13.05 -12.63 -5.36
CA ASP A 397 12.22 -12.71 -6.57
C ASP A 397 10.93 -11.88 -6.42
N ALA A 398 10.35 -11.83 -5.20
CA ALA A 398 9.20 -10.99 -4.89
C ALA A 398 9.51 -9.49 -5.04
N TRP A 399 10.69 -9.03 -4.63
CA TRP A 399 11.13 -7.66 -4.87
C TRP A 399 11.37 -7.37 -6.35
N ARG A 400 11.93 -8.32 -7.12
CA ARG A 400 12.02 -8.18 -8.58
C ARG A 400 10.64 -8.00 -9.20
N ALA A 401 9.69 -8.85 -8.81
CA ALA A 401 8.31 -8.76 -9.26
C ALA A 401 7.67 -7.40 -8.89
N THR A 402 7.88 -6.94 -7.68
CA THR A 402 7.33 -5.68 -7.17
C THR A 402 7.85 -4.46 -7.94
N LEU A 403 9.18 -4.33 -8.07
CA LEU A 403 9.76 -3.15 -8.70
C LEU A 403 9.50 -3.08 -10.21
N THR A 404 9.26 -4.21 -10.86
CA THR A 404 8.93 -4.26 -12.29
C THR A 404 7.43 -4.33 -12.57
N SER A 405 6.59 -4.51 -11.54
CA SER A 405 5.13 -4.45 -11.69
C SER A 405 4.66 -3.07 -12.16
N PRO A 406 3.71 -3.00 -13.10
CA PRO A 406 3.08 -1.75 -13.51
C PRO A 406 1.97 -1.28 -12.56
N THR A 407 1.57 -2.09 -11.58
CA THR A 407 0.46 -1.85 -10.66
C THR A 407 0.86 -2.09 -9.22
N SER A 408 -0.07 -1.87 -8.29
CA SER A 408 0.16 -2.03 -6.85
C SER A 408 0.49 -3.48 -6.47
N VAL A 409 1.47 -3.64 -5.58
CA VAL A 409 1.88 -4.93 -5.02
C VAL A 409 1.88 -4.87 -3.50
N ALA A 410 1.34 -5.90 -2.86
CA ALA A 410 1.41 -6.16 -1.43
C ALA A 410 2.36 -7.34 -1.17
N LEU A 411 3.49 -7.07 -0.51
CA LEU A 411 4.42 -8.08 -0.02
C LEU A 411 4.05 -8.46 1.40
N ILE A 412 3.86 -9.74 1.67
CA ILE A 412 3.51 -10.28 2.99
C ILE A 412 4.67 -11.11 3.52
N LEU A 413 5.27 -10.68 4.62
CA LEU A 413 6.56 -11.15 5.11
C LEU A 413 6.47 -11.65 6.56
N THR A 414 7.21 -12.74 6.85
CA THR A 414 7.22 -13.38 8.17
C THR A 414 7.98 -12.57 9.22
N ARG A 415 7.57 -12.69 10.48
CA ARG A 415 8.36 -12.31 11.66
C ARG A 415 9.37 -13.41 12.03
N GLN A 416 8.93 -14.67 12.01
CA GLN A 416 9.73 -15.84 12.35
C GLN A 416 10.74 -16.18 11.26
N ASP A 417 11.86 -16.80 11.67
CA ASP A 417 12.88 -17.27 10.75
C ASP A 417 12.40 -18.52 10.00
N LEU A 418 12.67 -18.59 8.70
CA LEU A 418 12.29 -19.70 7.82
C LEU A 418 13.53 -20.40 7.27
N PRO A 419 13.49 -21.72 7.00
CA PRO A 419 14.56 -22.44 6.34
C PRO A 419 14.74 -21.92 4.91
N ILE A 420 15.99 -22.02 4.40
CA ILE A 420 16.29 -21.73 3.01
C ILE A 420 16.02 -22.99 2.20
N LEU A 421 15.01 -22.91 1.34
CA LEU A 421 14.57 -24.04 0.53
C LEU A 421 15.51 -24.24 -0.66
N ASP A 422 15.76 -25.51 -1.01
CA ASP A 422 16.39 -25.82 -2.28
C ASP A 422 15.36 -25.68 -3.40
N ARG A 423 15.51 -24.68 -4.23
CA ARG A 423 14.59 -24.38 -5.33
C ARG A 423 15.06 -24.91 -6.68
N GLY A 424 16.28 -25.52 -6.74
CA GLY A 424 16.83 -26.09 -7.97
C GLY A 424 16.63 -25.16 -9.19
N ASP A 425 16.04 -25.70 -10.25
CA ASP A 425 15.74 -24.97 -11.49
C ASP A 425 14.52 -24.01 -11.38
N ALA A 426 13.79 -24.03 -10.25
CA ALA A 426 12.64 -23.17 -10.04
C ALA A 426 13.02 -21.74 -9.58
N ARG A 427 14.30 -21.38 -9.56
CA ARG A 427 14.72 -20.00 -9.29
C ARG A 427 14.13 -19.07 -10.33
N GLY A 428 13.55 -17.96 -9.86
CA GLY A 428 12.89 -16.97 -10.74
C GLY A 428 11.49 -17.36 -11.21
N ALA A 429 10.94 -18.50 -10.79
CA ALA A 429 9.60 -18.93 -11.21
C ALA A 429 8.45 -18.17 -10.51
N LEU A 430 8.73 -17.31 -9.54
CA LEU A 430 7.72 -16.51 -8.81
C LEU A 430 6.80 -15.72 -9.75
N TRP A 431 7.32 -15.25 -10.89
CA TRP A 431 6.51 -14.53 -11.91
C TRP A 431 5.31 -15.29 -12.43
N GLN A 432 5.32 -16.61 -12.29
CA GLN A 432 4.23 -17.48 -12.69
C GLN A 432 3.14 -17.59 -11.61
N GLY A 433 3.39 -17.01 -10.41
CA GLY A 433 2.48 -16.99 -9.28
C GLY A 433 2.39 -18.28 -8.49
N ALA A 434 2.57 -19.42 -9.14
CA ALA A 434 2.79 -20.73 -8.53
C ALA A 434 3.68 -21.58 -9.42
N TYR A 435 4.47 -22.46 -8.80
CA TYR A 435 5.39 -23.33 -9.53
C TYR A 435 5.68 -24.62 -8.76
N ILE A 436 6.14 -25.65 -9.45
CA ILE A 436 6.53 -26.92 -8.84
C ILE A 436 7.89 -26.74 -8.15
N LEU A 437 7.90 -26.88 -6.82
CA LEU A 437 9.11 -26.82 -6.01
C LEU A 437 9.77 -28.20 -5.90
N ARG A 438 8.96 -29.25 -5.77
CA ARG A 438 9.41 -30.65 -5.74
C ARG A 438 8.50 -31.50 -6.59
N GLU A 439 9.07 -32.27 -7.50
CA GLU A 439 8.39 -33.26 -8.32
C GLU A 439 8.76 -34.66 -7.84
N PRO A 440 7.80 -35.54 -7.52
CA PRO A 440 8.11 -36.91 -7.12
C PRO A 440 8.56 -37.76 -8.33
N ASN A 441 9.37 -38.77 -8.09
CA ASN A 441 9.75 -39.73 -9.12
C ASN A 441 8.61 -40.74 -9.41
N GLY A 442 8.38 -41.06 -10.68
CA GLY A 442 7.57 -42.20 -11.09
C GLY A 442 6.04 -42.04 -11.04
N GLY A 443 5.53 -40.82 -10.94
CA GLY A 443 4.08 -40.51 -11.00
C GLY A 443 3.66 -39.54 -9.91
N LEU A 444 2.35 -39.26 -9.82
CA LEU A 444 1.78 -38.25 -8.93
C LEU A 444 0.52 -38.81 -8.24
N ASP A 445 0.52 -38.86 -6.91
CA ASP A 445 -0.61 -39.32 -6.11
C ASP A 445 -1.36 -38.13 -5.47
N VAL A 446 -0.65 -37.09 -5.02
CA VAL A 446 -1.21 -35.92 -4.35
C VAL A 446 -0.38 -34.65 -4.63
N VAL A 447 -1.02 -33.49 -4.62
CA VAL A 447 -0.34 -32.18 -4.69
C VAL A 447 -0.52 -31.45 -3.36
N LEU A 448 0.61 -30.98 -2.79
CA LEU A 448 0.67 -30.14 -1.61
C LEU A 448 0.96 -28.71 -2.06
N ILE A 449 0.06 -27.77 -1.78
CA ILE A 449 0.15 -26.37 -2.21
C ILE A 449 0.39 -25.52 -0.97
N GLY A 450 1.60 -25.00 -0.82
CA GLY A 450 1.95 -24.07 0.26
C GLY A 450 2.10 -22.63 -0.24
N THR A 451 1.92 -21.65 0.66
CA THR A 451 2.26 -20.26 0.45
C THR A 451 2.98 -19.71 1.69
N GLY A 452 3.93 -18.80 1.48
CA GLY A 452 4.68 -18.25 2.62
C GLY A 452 5.40 -19.33 3.44
N SER A 453 5.39 -19.16 4.76
CA SER A 453 6.04 -20.07 5.71
C SER A 453 5.58 -21.53 5.59
N GLU A 454 4.39 -21.79 5.12
CA GLU A 454 3.79 -23.13 5.07
C GLU A 454 4.29 -23.99 3.91
N VAL A 455 5.05 -23.40 2.96
CA VAL A 455 5.73 -24.20 1.92
C VAL A 455 6.73 -25.18 2.53
N ALA A 456 7.44 -24.76 3.59
CA ALA A 456 8.36 -25.64 4.31
C ALA A 456 7.64 -26.85 4.92
N LEU A 457 6.41 -26.68 5.42
CA LEU A 457 5.59 -27.77 5.93
C LEU A 457 5.20 -28.76 4.82
N CYS A 458 4.88 -28.25 3.63
CA CYS A 458 4.61 -29.09 2.47
C CYS A 458 5.83 -29.93 2.05
N VAL A 459 7.04 -29.34 2.15
CA VAL A 459 8.30 -30.07 1.85
C VAL A 459 8.49 -31.21 2.86
N GLY A 460 8.41 -30.92 4.19
CA GLY A 460 8.56 -31.94 5.22
C GLY A 460 7.46 -33.02 5.14
N ALA A 461 6.22 -32.64 4.83
CA ALA A 461 5.14 -33.60 4.61
C ALA A 461 5.38 -34.52 3.40
N ALA A 462 5.94 -33.99 2.32
CA ALA A 462 6.29 -34.80 1.15
C ALA A 462 7.40 -35.82 1.45
N GLU A 463 8.34 -35.50 2.34
CA GLU A 463 9.36 -36.44 2.83
C GLU A 463 8.71 -37.58 3.64
N ILE A 464 7.82 -37.26 4.59
CA ILE A 464 7.05 -38.27 5.35
C ILE A 464 6.26 -39.15 4.40
N LEU A 465 5.55 -38.59 3.44
CA LEU A 465 4.74 -39.34 2.46
C LEU A 465 5.61 -40.27 1.60
N ALA A 466 6.79 -39.83 1.21
CA ALA A 466 7.74 -40.64 0.42
C ALA A 466 8.24 -41.87 1.18
N GLU A 467 8.47 -41.80 2.50
CA GLU A 467 8.81 -42.93 3.36
C GLU A 467 7.72 -44.02 3.35
N HIS A 468 6.50 -43.62 3.06
CA HIS A 468 5.34 -44.54 2.96
C HIS A 468 4.94 -44.83 1.51
N GLY A 469 5.79 -44.51 0.54
CA GLY A 469 5.57 -44.81 -0.88
C GLY A 469 4.52 -43.95 -1.58
N VAL A 470 4.10 -42.83 -0.98
CA VAL A 470 3.18 -41.85 -1.57
C VAL A 470 3.94 -40.75 -2.29
N ARG A 471 3.60 -40.50 -3.54
CA ARG A 471 4.28 -39.57 -4.45
C ARG A 471 3.60 -38.20 -4.39
N ALA A 472 4.13 -37.31 -3.57
CA ALA A 472 3.61 -35.97 -3.36
C ALA A 472 4.40 -34.92 -4.16
N ARG A 473 3.69 -34.12 -4.95
CA ARG A 473 4.24 -32.90 -5.55
C ARG A 473 4.12 -31.75 -4.55
N VAL A 474 5.15 -30.94 -4.40
CA VAL A 474 5.11 -29.69 -3.65
C VAL A 474 5.06 -28.50 -4.61
N VAL A 475 4.07 -27.65 -4.41
CA VAL A 475 3.88 -26.41 -5.15
C VAL A 475 4.06 -25.23 -4.19
N SER A 476 4.95 -24.28 -4.52
CA SER A 476 4.96 -22.96 -3.93
C SER A 476 3.99 -22.06 -4.71
N MET A 477 3.04 -21.43 -4.01
CA MET A 477 2.04 -20.52 -4.60
C MET A 477 2.12 -19.14 -3.92
N PRO A 478 3.18 -18.36 -4.18
CA PRO A 478 3.34 -17.04 -3.57
C PRO A 478 2.30 -16.01 -3.98
N SER A 479 1.67 -16.13 -5.17
CA SER A 479 0.66 -15.16 -5.65
C SER A 479 -0.43 -15.80 -6.49
N TRP A 480 -1.66 -15.65 -6.03
CA TRP A 480 -2.83 -16.11 -6.78
C TRP A 480 -3.05 -15.31 -8.07
N GLU A 481 -2.88 -14.00 -7.99
CA GLU A 481 -3.15 -13.08 -9.09
C GLU A 481 -2.20 -13.33 -10.28
N LEU A 482 -0.93 -13.58 -9.98
CA LEU A 482 0.06 -13.92 -11.01
C LEU A 482 -0.18 -15.32 -11.59
N PHE A 483 -0.67 -16.27 -10.80
CA PHE A 483 -0.98 -17.62 -11.26
C PHE A 483 -2.24 -17.66 -12.11
N ASP A 484 -3.28 -16.91 -11.73
CA ASP A 484 -4.57 -16.91 -12.42
C ASP A 484 -4.50 -16.40 -13.85
N VAL A 485 -3.54 -15.52 -14.16
CA VAL A 485 -3.33 -15.01 -15.52
C VAL A 485 -2.46 -15.91 -16.38
N GLN A 486 -1.92 -17.00 -15.83
CA GLN A 486 -1.13 -17.96 -16.61
C GLN A 486 -2.01 -18.77 -17.56
N PRO A 487 -1.45 -19.27 -18.70
CA PRO A 487 -2.16 -20.16 -19.59
C PRO A 487 -2.70 -21.41 -18.87
N ASP A 488 -3.85 -21.91 -19.31
CA ASP A 488 -4.51 -23.08 -18.72
C ASP A 488 -3.60 -24.32 -18.66
N ASP A 489 -2.78 -24.53 -19.71
CA ASP A 489 -1.87 -25.66 -19.77
C ASP A 489 -0.77 -25.55 -18.69
N TYR A 490 -0.26 -24.34 -18.44
CA TYR A 490 0.67 -24.12 -17.35
C TYR A 490 0.01 -24.39 -15.99
N ARG A 491 -1.17 -23.80 -15.75
CA ARG A 491 -1.90 -24.01 -14.48
C ARG A 491 -2.18 -25.49 -14.23
N ARG A 492 -2.59 -26.23 -15.25
CA ARG A 492 -2.78 -27.69 -15.17
C ARG A 492 -1.48 -28.45 -14.95
N SER A 493 -0.38 -28.04 -15.58
CA SER A 493 0.92 -28.67 -15.35
C SER A 493 1.36 -28.55 -13.90
N VAL A 494 1.13 -27.41 -13.25
CA VAL A 494 1.48 -27.16 -11.85
C VAL A 494 0.57 -27.93 -10.90
N LEU A 495 -0.75 -27.84 -11.07
CA LEU A 495 -1.75 -28.42 -10.17
C LEU A 495 -2.02 -29.91 -10.40
N GLY A 496 -1.40 -30.50 -11.42
CA GLY A 496 -1.63 -31.90 -11.80
C GLY A 496 -2.92 -32.12 -12.57
N PRO A 497 -3.13 -33.35 -13.11
CA PRO A 497 -4.34 -33.74 -13.85
C PRO A 497 -5.62 -33.48 -13.06
N VAL A 498 -6.75 -33.38 -13.77
CA VAL A 498 -8.08 -33.32 -13.16
C VAL A 498 -8.32 -34.59 -12.34
N GLY A 499 -8.79 -34.43 -11.10
CA GLY A 499 -9.02 -35.54 -10.18
C GLY A 499 -7.83 -35.87 -9.28
N THR A 500 -6.65 -35.25 -9.46
CA THR A 500 -5.55 -35.40 -8.49
C THR A 500 -5.96 -34.74 -7.16
N PRO A 501 -5.90 -35.47 -6.04
CA PRO A 501 -6.13 -34.90 -4.70
C PRO A 501 -5.15 -33.76 -4.42
N ARG A 502 -5.62 -32.69 -3.76
CA ARG A 502 -4.80 -31.51 -3.44
C ARG A 502 -5.04 -31.05 -2.03
N VAL A 503 -3.96 -30.67 -1.35
CA VAL A 503 -4.03 -30.07 -0.02
C VAL A 503 -3.42 -28.68 -0.10
N SER A 504 -4.13 -27.65 0.33
CA SER A 504 -3.57 -26.31 0.53
C SER A 504 -3.18 -26.08 1.98
N VAL A 505 -2.09 -25.33 2.21
CA VAL A 505 -1.58 -25.01 3.55
C VAL A 505 -1.24 -23.52 3.61
N GLU A 506 -1.97 -22.78 4.45
CA GLU A 506 -1.74 -21.36 4.72
C GLU A 506 -2.17 -21.03 6.14
N ALA A 507 -1.30 -20.35 6.91
CA ALA A 507 -1.64 -19.80 8.22
C ALA A 507 -2.51 -18.54 8.05
N GLY A 508 -3.74 -18.74 7.64
CA GLY A 508 -4.80 -17.79 7.36
C GLY A 508 -6.11 -18.53 7.13
N VAL A 509 -7.19 -17.80 6.83
CA VAL A 509 -8.51 -18.39 6.59
C VAL A 509 -8.50 -19.36 5.40
N THR A 510 -9.26 -20.46 5.52
CA THR A 510 -9.37 -21.47 4.45
C THR A 510 -10.17 -20.98 3.24
N THR A 511 -10.94 -19.92 3.42
CA THR A 511 -11.81 -19.33 2.38
C THR A 511 -11.04 -19.05 1.09
N GLY A 512 -11.62 -19.52 -0.02
CA GLY A 512 -11.08 -19.28 -1.38
C GLY A 512 -10.10 -20.35 -1.88
N TRP A 513 -9.44 -21.12 -1.02
CA TRP A 513 -8.51 -22.17 -1.43
C TRP A 513 -9.15 -23.29 -2.24
N CYS A 514 -10.47 -23.50 -2.08
CA CYS A 514 -11.22 -24.48 -2.88
C CYS A 514 -11.11 -24.23 -4.40
N LYS A 515 -10.81 -23.02 -4.82
CA LYS A 515 -10.51 -22.67 -6.22
C LYS A 515 -9.36 -23.51 -6.80
N TYR A 516 -8.36 -23.85 -5.99
CA TYR A 516 -7.18 -24.59 -6.40
C TYR A 516 -7.19 -26.05 -5.97
N THR A 517 -7.75 -26.34 -4.78
CA THR A 517 -7.86 -27.71 -4.28
C THR A 517 -9.00 -28.49 -4.94
N GLY A 518 -10.06 -27.82 -5.37
CA GLY A 518 -11.27 -28.46 -5.90
C GLY A 518 -12.12 -29.13 -4.81
N GLU A 519 -13.19 -29.80 -5.23
CA GLU A 519 -14.16 -30.46 -4.34
C GLU A 519 -13.58 -31.69 -3.61
N LEU A 520 -12.58 -32.35 -4.19
CA LEU A 520 -11.91 -33.53 -3.63
C LEU A 520 -10.67 -33.19 -2.81
N GLY A 521 -10.40 -31.91 -2.59
CA GLY A 521 -9.22 -31.44 -1.88
C GLY A 521 -9.53 -31.07 -0.44
N ALA A 522 -8.45 -30.80 0.32
CA ALA A 522 -8.51 -30.33 1.70
C ALA A 522 -7.74 -29.01 1.86
N GLN A 523 -8.13 -28.25 2.87
CA GLN A 523 -7.48 -26.98 3.23
C GLN A 523 -7.03 -27.06 4.68
N ILE A 524 -5.75 -26.77 4.93
CA ILE A 524 -5.20 -26.58 6.26
C ILE A 524 -5.00 -25.07 6.44
N GLY A 525 -5.76 -24.49 7.33
CA GLY A 525 -5.77 -23.08 7.65
C GLY A 525 -6.26 -22.84 9.08
N ILE A 526 -6.56 -21.58 9.38
CA ILE A 526 -7.12 -21.18 10.67
C ILE A 526 -8.31 -20.25 10.43
N ASP A 527 -9.53 -20.73 10.79
CA ASP A 527 -10.78 -19.98 10.67
C ASP A 527 -11.26 -19.44 12.03
N ARG A 528 -10.31 -19.09 12.88
CA ARG A 528 -10.50 -18.49 14.21
C ARG A 528 -9.29 -17.64 14.56
N TYR A 529 -9.40 -16.79 15.57
CA TYR A 529 -8.25 -16.04 16.08
C TYR A 529 -7.21 -16.97 16.72
N GLY A 530 -5.94 -16.52 16.66
CA GLY A 530 -4.80 -17.21 17.25
C GLY A 530 -4.77 -17.14 18.78
N ALA A 531 -3.58 -17.23 19.35
CA ALA A 531 -3.37 -17.21 20.79
C ALA A 531 -2.01 -16.57 21.14
N SER A 532 -1.91 -15.95 22.31
CA SER A 532 -0.64 -15.41 22.81
C SER A 532 0.24 -16.55 23.33
N GLY A 533 1.46 -16.65 22.81
CA GLY A 533 2.47 -17.65 23.19
C GLY A 533 3.66 -17.63 22.24
N PRO A 534 4.70 -18.45 22.46
CA PRO A 534 5.79 -18.57 21.50
C PRO A 534 5.26 -18.99 20.12
N GLY A 535 5.59 -18.24 19.04
CA GLY A 535 4.96 -18.42 17.74
C GLY A 535 5.04 -19.84 17.17
N GLY A 536 6.14 -20.58 17.44
CA GLY A 536 6.27 -21.99 17.05
C GLY A 536 5.29 -22.91 17.79
N GLU A 537 5.04 -22.67 19.08
CA GLU A 537 4.07 -23.41 19.87
C GLU A 537 2.63 -23.09 19.44
N VAL A 538 2.36 -21.82 19.12
CA VAL A 538 1.06 -21.39 18.58
C VAL A 538 0.78 -22.09 17.24
N LEU A 539 1.73 -22.11 16.31
CA LEU A 539 1.59 -22.84 15.04
C LEU A 539 1.32 -24.33 15.27
N GLN A 540 2.10 -24.97 16.16
CA GLN A 540 1.92 -26.38 16.49
C GLN A 540 0.55 -26.66 17.13
N HIS A 541 0.11 -25.82 18.08
CA HIS A 541 -1.18 -25.93 18.74
C HIS A 541 -2.34 -25.88 17.72
N PHE A 542 -2.26 -25.00 16.73
CA PHE A 542 -3.26 -24.91 15.66
C PHE A 542 -3.01 -25.91 14.53
N GLY A 543 -2.04 -26.83 14.69
CA GLY A 543 -1.81 -27.97 13.81
C GLY A 543 -1.09 -27.61 12.51
N PHE A 544 -0.31 -26.54 12.48
CA PHE A 544 0.60 -26.28 11.36
C PHE A 544 1.89 -27.10 11.54
N THR A 545 1.79 -28.42 11.22
CA THR A 545 2.88 -29.39 11.33
C THR A 545 3.00 -30.24 10.06
N ASN A 546 4.19 -30.79 9.81
CA ASN A 546 4.44 -31.69 8.68
C ASN A 546 3.55 -32.92 8.74
N GLU A 547 3.37 -33.48 9.95
CA GLU A 547 2.59 -34.68 10.22
C GLU A 547 1.11 -34.47 9.87
N ARG A 548 0.53 -33.32 10.24
CA ARG A 548 -0.86 -33.02 9.90
C ARG A 548 -1.06 -32.87 8.39
N VAL A 549 -0.11 -32.22 7.70
CA VAL A 549 -0.17 -32.09 6.23
C VAL A 549 -0.10 -33.47 5.57
N ALA A 550 0.84 -34.33 6.00
CA ALA A 550 0.98 -35.70 5.49
C ALA A 550 -0.27 -36.54 5.79
N ALA A 551 -0.78 -36.51 7.02
CA ALA A 551 -1.97 -37.26 7.41
C ALA A 551 -3.21 -36.78 6.63
N THR A 552 -3.35 -35.49 6.38
CA THR A 552 -4.46 -34.95 5.57
C THR A 552 -4.39 -35.48 4.13
N ALA A 553 -3.20 -35.52 3.53
CA ALA A 553 -3.00 -36.11 2.21
C ALA A 553 -3.36 -37.61 2.18
N LEU A 554 -2.95 -38.36 3.20
CA LEU A 554 -3.25 -39.79 3.32
C LEU A 554 -4.74 -40.04 3.44
N ARG A 555 -5.50 -39.23 4.21
CA ARG A 555 -6.96 -39.32 4.29
C ARG A 555 -7.62 -39.13 2.93
N LEU A 556 -7.17 -38.14 2.13
CA LEU A 556 -7.66 -37.95 0.77
C LEU A 556 -7.39 -39.15 -0.15
N LEU A 557 -6.34 -39.94 0.14
CA LEU A 557 -5.97 -41.16 -0.58
C LEU A 557 -6.65 -42.41 0.00
N GLY A 558 -7.52 -42.31 1.02
CA GLY A 558 -8.22 -43.41 1.66
C GLY A 558 -7.34 -44.24 2.61
N GLN A 559 -6.19 -43.71 3.05
CA GLN A 559 -5.23 -44.43 3.94
C GLN A 559 -5.40 -43.96 5.40
N GLU A 560 -6.60 -44.12 5.95
CA GLU A 560 -6.99 -43.61 7.28
C GLU A 560 -6.14 -44.15 8.44
N GLU A 561 -5.82 -45.47 8.44
CA GLU A 561 -5.02 -46.08 9.51
C GLU A 561 -3.63 -45.48 9.58
N LEU A 562 -2.98 -45.29 8.43
CA LEU A 562 -1.67 -44.69 8.35
C LEU A 562 -1.71 -43.20 8.72
N ALA A 563 -2.74 -42.49 8.27
CA ALA A 563 -2.96 -41.11 8.64
C ALA A 563 -3.06 -40.93 10.16
N HIS A 564 -3.80 -41.83 10.83
CA HIS A 564 -3.94 -41.79 12.29
C HIS A 564 -2.62 -42.15 13.02
N GLN A 565 -1.79 -43.03 12.47
CA GLN A 565 -0.48 -43.36 13.05
C GLN A 565 0.48 -42.15 12.98
N ILE A 566 0.45 -41.38 11.87
CA ILE A 566 1.33 -40.22 11.67
C ILE A 566 0.87 -39.01 12.50
N ASN A 567 -0.44 -38.76 12.50
CA ASN A 567 -1.05 -37.65 13.23
C ASN A 567 -2.40 -38.15 13.83
N PRO A 568 -2.38 -38.69 15.06
CA PRO A 568 -3.60 -39.05 15.76
C PRO A 568 -4.57 -37.87 15.81
N ALA A 569 -5.84 -38.09 15.53
CA ALA A 569 -6.84 -37.05 15.74
C ALA A 569 -6.80 -36.66 17.23
N PRO A 570 -6.89 -35.37 17.58
CA PRO A 570 -7.06 -34.97 18.96
C PRO A 570 -8.32 -35.65 19.51
N ASP A 571 -8.26 -36.13 20.76
CA ASP A 571 -9.44 -36.69 21.43
C ASP A 571 -10.61 -35.71 21.33
N GLU A 572 -11.82 -36.18 21.02
CA GLU A 572 -13.02 -35.35 20.80
C GLU A 572 -13.34 -34.40 21.99
N GLY A 573 -12.64 -34.54 23.12
CA GLY A 573 -12.73 -33.68 24.30
C GLY A 573 -11.86 -32.42 24.27
N GLU A 574 -10.85 -32.31 23.37
CA GLU A 574 -9.94 -31.17 23.32
C GLU A 574 -10.31 -30.11 22.25
N THR A 575 -11.30 -30.40 21.40
CA THR A 575 -11.70 -29.49 20.30
C THR A 575 -12.68 -28.38 20.70
N ALA A 576 -13.13 -28.34 21.93
CA ALA A 576 -14.03 -27.30 22.46
C ALA A 576 -13.39 -26.58 23.65
N GLY A 577 -12.37 -25.76 23.38
CA GLY A 577 -12.04 -24.68 24.29
C GLY A 577 -13.23 -23.71 24.33
N GLU A 578 -14.12 -23.86 25.32
CA GLU A 578 -15.13 -22.84 25.62
C GLU A 578 -14.42 -21.48 25.80
N PRO A 579 -15.02 -20.38 25.33
CA PRO A 579 -14.51 -19.06 25.67
C PRO A 579 -14.42 -18.97 27.20
N ALA A 580 -13.25 -18.56 27.71
CA ALA A 580 -13.05 -18.36 29.14
C ALA A 580 -14.23 -17.56 29.68
N LYS A 581 -15.00 -18.14 30.59
CA LYS A 581 -16.08 -17.43 31.31
C LYS A 581 -15.44 -16.20 31.92
N GLY A 582 -15.89 -15.04 31.49
CA GLY A 582 -15.44 -13.76 32.01
C GLY A 582 -15.46 -13.81 33.54
N GLY A 583 -14.30 -13.55 34.15
CA GLY A 583 -14.21 -13.41 35.60
C GLY A 583 -15.20 -12.32 36.03
N GLU A 584 -16.09 -12.68 36.93
CA GLU A 584 -16.99 -11.75 37.60
C GLU A 584 -16.11 -10.66 38.27
N GLY A 585 -16.28 -9.44 37.80
CA GLY A 585 -15.64 -8.29 38.37
C GLY A 585 -16.07 -8.12 39.80
N HIS A 586 -15.11 -8.06 40.72
CA HIS A 586 -15.31 -7.43 42.00
C HIS A 586 -14.99 -5.95 41.88
N SER A 587 -16.07 -5.18 42.16
CA SER A 587 -16.21 -3.75 42.56
C SER A 587 -15.00 -2.82 42.39
#